data_4ac17ac6e1795d291493713ab62c01cc
#
_entry.id   4ac17ac6e1795d291493713ab62c01cc
#
_cell.length_a   1.000
_cell.length_b   1.000
_cell.length_c   1.000
_cell.angle_alpha   90.00
_cell.angle_beta   90.00
_cell.angle_gamma   90.00
#
_symmetry.space_group_name_H-M   'P 1'
#
loop_
_entity.id
_entity.type
_entity.pdbx_description
1 polymer ?
#
loop_
_entity_poly.entity_id
_entity_poly.type
_entity_poly.pdbx_seq_one_letter_code
_entity_poly.pdbx_strand_id
1 'polypeptide(L)'
;MKKVLKMIGKILGIILLVILVIGIIVYAFVLQYPKLKDDPKIGKWYRVTTSEMKTSEGDKYRALFKKGSENKVLIYFAGGGVNCNEDMAREDTYNTKEVAIDMLANLTMNMGGIASDVEESPFEDWSIILFPYATGDFHAGTGEFHYTDTDGKEKILYHNGYVNYTETMKKVMEQAGINDADTVLVTGYSAGGFGAALLADDVFTNYFPDAKSKNVLVDASLLLNNDWHSIATDVWQTPKEISNKLVSNNLTLDCFASLHKKYGDDIHLLFDCSTRDGDLAKVQNYFDDGIMDVDEKQADEFQQILKEAIPEFKEAGVSLFIWDGVPWYDDPRNMTAHTIIATPAVWIPFEEQKKSVAEWLTDAIEGKMSDYGVELIDKKYD
;
A
#
# COMPACT_ATOMS: atom_id res chain seq x y z
N MET A 1 57.29 10.02 -2.76
CA MET A 1 56.21 9.00 -2.84
C MET A 1 55.44 8.80 -1.52
N LYS A 2 56.04 8.38 -0.40
CA LYS A 2 55.35 8.16 0.91
C LYS A 2 54.62 9.40 1.48
N LYS A 3 55.15 10.63 1.33
CA LYS A 3 54.48 11.86 1.77
C LYS A 3 53.23 12.19 0.93
N VAL A 4 53.28 11.98 -0.37
CA VAL A 4 52.15 12.21 -1.29
C VAL A 4 51.03 11.20 -1.01
N LEU A 5 51.36 9.92 -0.82
CA LEU A 5 50.35 8.89 -0.43
C LEU A 5 49.68 9.20 0.93
N LYS A 6 50.44 9.67 1.92
CA LYS A 6 49.88 10.09 3.24
C LYS A 6 48.95 11.32 3.08
N MET A 7 49.27 12.24 2.17
CA MET A 7 48.45 13.42 1.90
C MET A 7 47.15 13.02 1.17
N ILE A 8 47.25 12.16 0.15
CA ILE A 8 46.07 11.60 -0.54
C ILE A 8 45.16 10.85 0.44
N GLY A 9 45.71 10.01 1.32
CA GLY A 9 44.96 9.29 2.33
C GLY A 9 44.23 10.22 3.31
N LYS A 10 44.86 11.33 3.71
CA LYS A 10 44.20 12.35 4.56
C LYS A 10 43.06 13.07 3.82
N ILE A 11 43.25 13.43 2.55
CA ILE A 11 42.21 14.08 1.74
C ILE A 11 41.03 13.15 1.54
N LEU A 12 41.24 11.87 1.22
CA LEU A 12 40.20 10.85 1.10
C LEU A 12 39.45 10.64 2.42
N GLY A 13 40.17 10.62 3.55
CA GLY A 13 39.56 10.52 4.87
C GLY A 13 38.67 11.72 5.23
N ILE A 14 39.07 12.93 4.85
CA ILE A 14 38.27 14.15 5.04
C ILE A 14 37.01 14.10 4.13
N ILE A 15 37.17 13.72 2.88
CA ILE A 15 36.03 13.59 1.94
C ILE A 15 35.00 12.58 2.48
N LEU A 16 35.45 11.41 2.93
CA LEU A 16 34.57 10.38 3.51
C LEU A 16 33.86 10.90 4.78
N LEU A 17 34.59 11.64 5.64
CA LEU A 17 33.99 12.24 6.83
C LEU A 17 32.93 13.29 6.46
N VAL A 18 33.19 14.13 5.46
CA VAL A 18 32.23 15.14 4.98
C VAL A 18 30.99 14.46 4.39
N ILE A 19 31.14 13.41 3.59
CA ILE A 19 30.03 12.62 3.05
C ILE A 19 29.21 12.00 4.19
N LEU A 20 29.87 11.42 5.19
CA LEU A 20 29.20 10.84 6.37
C LEU A 20 28.41 11.90 7.15
N VAL A 21 29.01 13.06 7.41
CA VAL A 21 28.35 14.18 8.11
C VAL A 21 27.16 14.71 7.29
N ILE A 22 27.30 14.87 5.98
CA ILE A 22 26.20 15.26 5.09
C ILE A 22 25.10 14.18 5.14
N GLY A 23 25.44 12.91 5.08
CA GLY A 23 24.51 11.79 5.20
C GLY A 23 23.73 11.83 6.52
N ILE A 24 24.42 12.07 7.65
CA ILE A 24 23.77 12.22 8.96
C ILE A 24 22.86 13.45 9.01
N ILE A 25 23.27 14.58 8.44
CA ILE A 25 22.45 15.81 8.37
C ILE A 25 21.20 15.57 7.50
N VAL A 26 21.36 14.97 6.33
CA VAL A 26 20.24 14.62 5.44
C VAL A 26 19.28 13.68 6.17
N TYR A 27 19.79 12.62 6.79
CA TYR A 27 18.96 11.68 7.54
C TYR A 27 18.20 12.39 8.69
N ALA A 28 18.90 13.17 9.52
CA ALA A 28 18.31 13.79 10.71
C ALA A 28 17.34 14.94 10.43
N PHE A 29 17.55 15.70 9.35
CA PHE A 29 16.81 16.94 9.09
C PHE A 29 15.93 16.91 7.83
N VAL A 30 16.24 16.05 6.88
CA VAL A 30 15.48 15.93 5.61
C VAL A 30 14.56 14.70 5.62
N LEU A 31 15.05 13.57 6.17
CA LEU A 31 14.31 12.30 6.17
C LEU A 31 13.50 12.08 7.46
N GLN A 32 13.65 12.90 8.51
CA GLN A 32 12.86 12.81 9.73
C GLN A 32 11.88 13.98 9.85
N TYR A 33 10.60 13.69 9.63
CA TYR A 33 9.55 14.67 9.85
C TYR A 33 9.36 14.99 11.35
N PRO A 34 8.95 16.23 11.70
CA PRO A 34 8.63 16.58 13.08
C PRO A 34 7.46 15.69 13.58
N LYS A 35 7.45 15.41 14.89
CA LYS A 35 6.34 14.69 15.52
C LYS A 35 5.05 15.51 15.39
N LEU A 36 3.94 14.84 15.13
CA LEU A 36 2.60 15.46 15.13
C LEU A 36 2.33 16.11 16.49
N LYS A 37 1.75 17.28 16.47
CA LYS A 37 1.35 18.11 17.61
C LYS A 37 -0.05 18.67 17.34
N ASP A 38 -0.67 19.19 18.39
CA ASP A 38 -1.94 19.88 18.30
C ASP A 38 -1.83 21.05 17.30
N ASP A 39 -2.90 21.24 16.51
CA ASP A 39 -3.00 22.25 15.47
C ASP A 39 -1.85 22.22 14.44
N PRO A 40 -1.69 21.11 13.69
CA PRO A 40 -0.64 21.00 12.68
C PRO A 40 -0.86 21.99 11.54
N LYS A 41 0.25 22.52 11.01
CA LYS A 41 0.23 23.48 9.89
C LYS A 41 -0.18 22.81 8.59
N ILE A 42 -1.01 23.47 7.81
CA ILE A 42 -1.41 23.05 6.45
C ILE A 42 -0.16 22.89 5.58
N GLY A 43 -0.17 21.87 4.71
CA GLY A 43 0.89 21.56 3.75
C GLY A 43 2.16 20.98 4.37
N LYS A 44 2.21 20.76 5.70
CA LYS A 44 3.40 20.22 6.37
C LYS A 44 3.23 18.78 6.78
N TRP A 45 4.23 17.97 6.46
CA TRP A 45 4.32 16.58 6.90
C TRP A 45 4.77 16.43 8.35
N TYR A 46 4.18 15.48 9.05
CA TYR A 46 4.48 15.09 10.42
C TYR A 46 4.58 13.59 10.53
N ARG A 47 5.45 13.10 11.43
CA ARG A 47 5.44 11.70 11.83
C ARG A 47 4.48 11.48 12.98
N VAL A 48 3.76 10.37 12.94
CA VAL A 48 2.87 9.89 14.01
C VAL A 48 3.49 8.63 14.59
N THR A 49 3.69 8.59 15.89
CA THR A 49 4.25 7.43 16.58
C THR A 49 3.80 7.40 18.04
N THR A 50 3.55 6.20 18.56
CA THR A 50 3.27 5.91 19.98
C THR A 50 4.20 4.78 20.45
N SER A 51 4.13 4.40 21.72
CA SER A 51 4.88 3.26 22.27
C SER A 51 4.35 1.90 21.79
N GLU A 52 3.11 1.84 21.37
CA GLU A 52 2.42 0.62 20.93
C GLU A 52 2.72 0.28 19.47
N MET A 53 3.16 1.28 18.69
CA MET A 53 3.45 1.12 17.26
C MET A 53 4.81 0.49 17.04
N LYS A 54 4.85 -0.64 16.32
CA LYS A 54 6.08 -1.39 16.04
C LYS A 54 6.09 -2.05 14.68
N THR A 55 7.28 -2.35 14.19
CA THR A 55 7.52 -3.20 13.02
C THR A 55 7.37 -4.67 13.39
N SER A 56 7.47 -5.56 12.42
CA SER A 56 7.47 -7.00 12.69
C SER A 56 8.68 -7.50 13.48
N GLU A 57 9.81 -6.78 13.49
CA GLU A 57 10.96 -7.08 14.35
C GLU A 57 10.88 -6.42 15.75
N GLY A 58 9.81 -5.66 16.04
CA GLY A 58 9.64 -4.95 17.30
C GLY A 58 10.30 -3.57 17.33
N ASP A 59 10.87 -3.10 16.24
CA ASP A 59 11.42 -1.75 16.10
C ASP A 59 10.31 -0.70 16.08
N LYS A 60 10.68 0.56 16.25
CA LYS A 60 9.74 1.68 16.22
C LYS A 60 9.11 1.83 14.83
N TYR A 61 7.79 1.93 14.81
CA TYR A 61 7.03 2.26 13.62
C TYR A 61 6.60 3.74 13.63
N ARG A 62 6.45 4.31 12.43
CA ARG A 62 5.99 5.68 12.21
C ARG A 62 5.07 5.71 11.00
N ALA A 63 3.88 6.25 11.21
CA ALA A 63 3.04 6.71 10.11
C ALA A 63 3.33 8.19 9.82
N LEU A 64 2.80 8.69 8.71
CA LEU A 64 2.97 10.08 8.29
C LEU A 64 1.61 10.76 8.13
N PHE A 65 1.58 12.05 8.42
CA PHE A 65 0.40 12.86 8.29
C PHE A 65 0.74 14.23 7.68
N LYS A 66 -0.07 14.67 6.71
CA LYS A 66 -0.08 16.04 6.18
C LYS A 66 -1.49 16.62 6.34
N LYS A 67 -1.62 17.80 6.94
CA LYS A 67 -2.90 18.51 7.00
C LYS A 67 -3.11 19.27 5.70
N GLY A 68 -4.23 19.03 5.05
CA GLY A 68 -4.69 19.78 3.88
C GLY A 68 -5.47 21.03 4.24
N SER A 69 -5.82 21.82 3.23
CA SER A 69 -6.69 22.99 3.33
C SER A 69 -8.15 22.68 3.00
N GLU A 70 -8.43 21.57 2.32
CA GLU A 70 -9.78 21.11 2.00
C GLU A 70 -10.32 20.16 3.07
N ASN A 71 -11.66 20.05 3.16
CA ASN A 71 -12.37 19.12 4.03
C ASN A 71 -12.42 17.71 3.42
N LYS A 72 -11.26 17.22 3.00
CA LYS A 72 -11.06 15.94 2.33
C LYS A 72 -9.87 15.18 2.91
N VAL A 73 -9.98 13.86 2.99
CA VAL A 73 -8.95 13.01 3.59
C VAL A 73 -8.60 11.85 2.65
N LEU A 74 -7.32 11.69 2.41
CA LEU A 74 -6.72 10.54 1.76
C LEU A 74 -6.05 9.66 2.83
N ILE A 75 -6.52 8.42 2.96
CA ILE A 75 -5.92 7.37 3.80
C ILE A 75 -5.19 6.41 2.88
N TYR A 76 -3.86 6.37 3.00
CA TYR A 76 -3.00 5.69 2.04
C TYR A 76 -2.17 4.59 2.71
N PHE A 77 -2.39 3.36 2.30
CA PHE A 77 -1.66 2.19 2.76
C PHE A 77 -0.59 1.81 1.72
N ALA A 78 0.68 1.83 2.12
CA ALA A 78 1.77 1.40 1.26
C ALA A 78 1.84 -0.13 1.17
N GLY A 79 2.33 -0.65 0.04
CA GLY A 79 2.57 -2.07 -0.17
C GLY A 79 3.97 -2.53 0.26
N GLY A 80 4.24 -3.83 0.11
CA GLY A 80 5.57 -4.35 0.41
C GLY A 80 5.65 -5.85 0.74
N GLY A 81 4.79 -6.69 0.20
CA GLY A 81 4.82 -8.14 0.39
C GLY A 81 3.89 -8.66 1.50
N VAL A 82 4.07 -9.90 1.93
CA VAL A 82 3.18 -10.54 2.92
C VAL A 82 3.91 -11.65 3.67
N ASN A 83 3.44 -11.97 4.88
CA ASN A 83 3.77 -13.17 5.63
C ASN A 83 2.50 -13.94 5.98
N CYS A 84 2.38 -15.16 5.50
CA CYS A 84 1.23 -16.03 5.70
C CYS A 84 1.56 -17.32 6.45
N ASN A 85 2.85 -17.65 6.58
CA ASN A 85 3.28 -18.92 7.17
C ASN A 85 4.76 -18.87 7.60
N GLU A 86 5.23 -19.98 8.17
CA GLU A 86 6.59 -20.09 8.68
C GLU A 86 7.66 -20.04 7.59
N ASP A 87 7.39 -20.56 6.39
CA ASP A 87 8.36 -20.50 5.28
C ASP A 87 8.56 -19.07 4.80
N MET A 88 7.48 -18.29 4.64
CA MET A 88 7.58 -16.86 4.35
C MET A 88 8.25 -16.06 5.47
N ALA A 89 8.09 -16.50 6.73
CA ALA A 89 8.76 -15.86 7.87
C ALA A 89 10.29 -16.08 7.87
N ARG A 90 10.76 -17.16 7.27
CA ARG A 90 12.18 -17.46 7.11
C ARG A 90 12.84 -16.75 5.94
N GLU A 91 12.03 -16.30 5.00
CA GLU A 91 12.47 -15.54 3.82
C GLU A 91 12.14 -14.05 4.01
N ASP A 92 12.99 -13.15 3.52
CA ASP A 92 12.75 -11.71 3.57
C ASP A 92 11.67 -11.31 2.52
N THR A 93 10.41 -11.74 2.74
CA THR A 93 9.31 -11.50 1.81
C THR A 93 8.72 -10.09 1.90
N TYR A 94 9.12 -9.29 2.90
CA TYR A 94 8.70 -7.89 3.10
C TYR A 94 9.72 -7.12 3.97
N ASN A 95 9.58 -5.79 4.05
CA ASN A 95 10.50 -4.97 4.85
C ASN A 95 10.11 -4.98 6.33
N THR A 96 11.07 -5.31 7.18
CA THR A 96 10.88 -5.45 8.63
C THR A 96 11.59 -4.37 9.46
N LYS A 97 12.53 -3.61 8.86
CA LYS A 97 13.46 -2.72 9.56
C LYS A 97 13.03 -1.25 9.55
N GLU A 98 13.17 -0.57 10.69
CA GLU A 98 12.87 0.86 10.87
C GLU A 98 13.46 1.76 9.77
N VAL A 99 14.72 1.56 9.40
CA VAL A 99 15.40 2.38 8.37
C VAL A 99 14.77 2.20 6.99
N ALA A 100 14.38 0.98 6.63
CA ALA A 100 13.74 0.70 5.36
C ALA A 100 12.35 1.36 5.28
N ILE A 101 11.63 1.40 6.39
CA ILE A 101 10.30 2.03 6.48
C ILE A 101 10.39 3.54 6.26
N ASP A 102 11.33 4.21 6.93
CA ASP A 102 11.56 5.64 6.73
C ASP A 102 11.94 5.95 5.28
N MET A 103 12.76 5.11 4.65
CA MET A 103 13.11 5.24 3.23
C MET A 103 11.91 5.04 2.33
N LEU A 104 11.09 4.00 2.54
CA LEU A 104 9.92 3.70 1.73
C LEU A 104 8.85 4.80 1.86
N ALA A 105 8.62 5.30 3.08
CA ALA A 105 7.69 6.40 3.30
C ALA A 105 8.13 7.67 2.55
N ASN A 106 9.42 8.03 2.65
CA ASN A 106 9.97 9.14 1.89
C ASN A 106 9.92 8.90 0.39
N LEU A 107 10.20 7.69 -0.07
CA LEU A 107 10.13 7.32 -1.47
C LEU A 107 8.69 7.48 -1.97
N THR A 108 7.70 6.91 -1.30
CA THR A 108 6.27 7.01 -1.64
C THR A 108 5.83 8.46 -1.80
N MET A 109 6.22 9.34 -0.86
CA MET A 109 5.86 10.77 -0.92
C MET A 109 6.58 11.55 -2.02
N ASN A 110 7.71 11.05 -2.53
CA ASN A 110 8.54 11.75 -3.52
C ASN A 110 8.59 11.03 -4.88
N MET A 111 7.95 9.90 -5.04
CA MET A 111 7.91 9.18 -6.32
C MET A 111 6.97 9.78 -7.35
N GLY A 112 6.12 10.73 -6.98
CA GLY A 112 5.19 11.38 -7.90
C GLY A 112 3.85 10.64 -8.08
N GLY A 113 3.50 9.74 -7.17
CA GLY A 113 2.16 9.13 -7.10
C GLY A 113 1.11 10.03 -6.43
N ILE A 114 -0.09 9.51 -6.19
CA ILE A 114 -1.23 10.29 -5.67
C ILE A 114 -1.03 10.82 -4.24
N ALA A 115 -0.15 10.21 -3.44
CA ALA A 115 0.19 10.68 -2.09
C ALA A 115 1.40 11.63 -2.08
N SER A 116 2.00 11.91 -3.23
CA SER A 116 3.16 12.80 -3.36
C SER A 116 2.77 14.26 -3.42
N ASP A 117 3.70 15.14 -3.04
CA ASP A 117 3.56 16.58 -3.24
C ASP A 117 3.81 16.92 -4.74
N VAL A 118 2.83 16.62 -5.58
CA VAL A 118 2.83 16.93 -7.02
C VAL A 118 2.01 18.21 -7.23
N GLU A 119 2.63 19.21 -7.85
CA GLU A 119 1.97 20.47 -8.18
C GLU A 119 0.77 20.22 -9.10
N GLU A 120 -0.35 20.90 -8.83
CA GLU A 120 -1.63 20.73 -9.54
C GLU A 120 -2.28 19.34 -9.40
N SER A 121 -1.81 18.50 -8.45
CA SER A 121 -2.49 17.25 -8.13
C SER A 121 -3.88 17.51 -7.55
N PRO A 122 -4.94 16.77 -7.94
CA PRO A 122 -6.26 16.85 -7.32
C PRO A 122 -6.25 16.57 -5.81
N PHE A 123 -5.16 15.98 -5.29
CA PHE A 123 -4.98 15.60 -3.88
C PHE A 123 -4.02 16.53 -3.12
N GLU A 124 -3.50 17.60 -3.75
CA GLU A 124 -2.50 18.49 -3.15
C GLU A 124 -3.01 19.11 -1.85
N ASP A 125 -4.26 19.57 -1.85
CA ASP A 125 -4.93 20.25 -0.73
C ASP A 125 -5.67 19.30 0.23
N TRP A 126 -5.57 18.00 0.03
CA TRP A 126 -6.18 17.02 0.93
C TRP A 126 -5.30 16.76 2.17
N SER A 127 -5.95 16.45 3.29
CA SER A 127 -5.24 15.85 4.40
C SER A 127 -4.86 14.41 4.03
N ILE A 128 -3.60 14.02 4.29
CA ILE A 128 -3.09 12.69 3.92
C ILE A 128 -2.60 11.98 5.18
N ILE A 129 -3.10 10.76 5.40
CA ILE A 129 -2.59 9.83 6.41
C ILE A 129 -1.93 8.67 5.66
N LEU A 130 -0.61 8.52 5.78
CA LEU A 130 0.16 7.51 5.08
C LEU A 130 0.71 6.48 6.07
N PHE A 131 0.42 5.21 5.78
CA PHE A 131 0.87 4.04 6.52
C PHE A 131 1.96 3.31 5.74
N PRO A 132 3.25 3.46 6.11
CA PRO A 132 4.32 2.62 5.57
C PRO A 132 4.10 1.15 5.95
N TYR A 133 4.51 0.22 5.09
CA TYR A 133 4.31 -1.20 5.35
C TYR A 133 5.52 -1.83 6.05
N ALA A 134 5.27 -2.57 7.13
CA ALA A 134 6.33 -3.13 7.95
C ALA A 134 5.94 -4.35 8.80
N THR A 135 4.79 -4.95 8.56
CA THR A 135 4.22 -5.95 9.49
C THR A 135 3.79 -7.26 8.85
N GLY A 136 3.84 -7.38 7.50
CA GLY A 136 3.58 -8.61 6.78
C GLY A 136 2.12 -9.11 6.82
N ASP A 137 1.16 -8.29 7.25
CA ASP A 137 -0.21 -8.65 7.64
C ASP A 137 -1.29 -7.82 6.94
N PHE A 138 -0.97 -7.23 5.80
CA PHE A 138 -1.87 -6.32 5.07
C PHE A 138 -2.46 -5.22 5.96
N HIS A 139 -1.66 -4.66 6.90
CA HIS A 139 -2.06 -3.65 7.87
C HIS A 139 -3.19 -4.06 8.85
N ALA A 140 -3.53 -5.34 8.95
CA ALA A 140 -4.72 -5.78 9.67
C ALA A 140 -4.45 -6.66 10.91
N GLY A 141 -3.20 -7.02 11.18
CA GLY A 141 -2.85 -7.93 12.27
C GLY A 141 -2.68 -7.27 13.63
N THR A 142 -2.85 -8.07 14.69
CA THR A 142 -2.61 -7.69 16.10
C THR A 142 -1.75 -8.71 16.85
N GLY A 143 -1.25 -9.75 16.17
CA GLY A 143 -0.69 -10.94 16.79
C GLY A 143 0.83 -11.02 16.84
N GLU A 144 1.27 -12.03 17.54
CA GLU A 144 2.66 -12.47 17.57
C GLU A 144 2.74 -13.84 16.88
N PHE A 145 3.55 -13.95 15.82
CA PHE A 145 3.79 -15.20 15.10
C PHE A 145 5.14 -15.77 15.50
N HIS A 146 5.10 -16.90 16.20
CA HIS A 146 6.29 -17.62 16.65
C HIS A 146 6.73 -18.61 15.56
N TYR A 147 7.99 -18.59 15.19
CA TYR A 147 8.56 -19.48 14.19
C TYR A 147 10.01 -19.84 14.51
N THR A 148 10.50 -20.95 13.92
CA THR A 148 11.90 -21.35 13.99
C THR A 148 12.61 -20.95 12.70
N ASP A 149 13.64 -20.10 12.80
CA ASP A 149 14.40 -19.68 11.62
C ASP A 149 15.29 -20.80 11.04
N THR A 150 15.94 -20.51 9.92
CA THR A 150 16.81 -21.48 9.22
C THR A 150 18.00 -21.94 10.04
N ASP A 151 18.41 -21.16 11.06
CA ASP A 151 19.49 -21.50 12.02
C ASP A 151 18.98 -22.33 13.22
N GLY A 152 17.68 -22.66 13.26
CA GLY A 152 17.06 -23.40 14.36
C GLY A 152 16.79 -22.55 15.61
N LYS A 153 16.73 -21.22 15.48
CA LYS A 153 16.44 -20.29 16.57
C LYS A 153 14.96 -19.91 16.56
N GLU A 154 14.37 -19.91 17.76
CA GLU A 154 13.03 -19.34 17.97
C GLU A 154 13.05 -17.83 17.72
N LYS A 155 12.11 -17.35 16.90
CA LYS A 155 11.90 -15.93 16.60
C LYS A 155 10.43 -15.57 16.69
N ILE A 156 10.17 -14.28 16.75
CA ILE A 156 8.81 -13.72 16.79
C ILE A 156 8.73 -12.65 15.70
N LEU A 157 7.69 -12.72 14.88
CA LEU A 157 7.24 -11.61 14.05
C LEU A 157 6.00 -10.98 14.70
N TYR A 158 6.00 -9.66 14.77
CA TYR A 158 4.86 -8.89 15.26
C TYR A 158 3.97 -8.48 14.10
N HIS A 159 2.82 -9.12 13.96
CA HIS A 159 1.75 -8.68 13.08
C HIS A 159 1.01 -7.52 13.78
N ASN A 160 1.52 -6.32 13.63
CA ASN A 160 1.07 -5.14 14.39
C ASN A 160 0.37 -4.09 13.52
N GLY A 161 -0.03 -4.47 12.31
CA GLY A 161 -0.58 -3.55 11.31
C GLY A 161 -1.83 -2.84 11.79
N TYR A 162 -2.80 -3.55 12.36
CA TYR A 162 -4.02 -2.95 12.90
C TYR A 162 -3.76 -2.03 14.10
N VAL A 163 -2.82 -2.39 14.96
CA VAL A 163 -2.42 -1.53 16.10
C VAL A 163 -1.75 -0.25 15.58
N ASN A 164 -0.85 -0.37 14.60
CA ASN A 164 -0.22 0.79 13.97
C ASN A 164 -1.25 1.72 13.31
N TYR A 165 -2.25 1.14 12.63
CA TYR A 165 -3.36 1.86 12.01
C TYR A 165 -4.20 2.58 13.07
N THR A 166 -4.73 1.89 14.05
CA THR A 166 -5.66 2.47 15.04
C THR A 166 -4.98 3.51 15.94
N GLU A 167 -3.74 3.28 16.37
CA GLU A 167 -2.95 4.25 17.12
C GLU A 167 -2.66 5.53 16.31
N THR A 168 -2.38 5.39 15.02
CA THR A 168 -2.21 6.53 14.12
C THR A 168 -3.50 7.30 13.97
N MET A 169 -4.60 6.62 13.62
CA MET A 169 -5.90 7.23 13.43
C MET A 169 -6.33 8.00 14.69
N LYS A 170 -6.23 7.37 15.87
CA LYS A 170 -6.53 8.01 17.15
C LYS A 170 -5.74 9.30 17.34
N LYS A 171 -4.42 9.28 17.12
CA LYS A 171 -3.56 10.46 17.27
C LYS A 171 -3.89 11.58 16.27
N VAL A 172 -4.15 11.23 15.02
CA VAL A 172 -4.51 12.20 13.99
C VAL A 172 -5.87 12.82 14.31
N MET A 173 -6.89 12.02 14.69
CA MET A 173 -8.21 12.52 15.07
C MET A 173 -8.16 13.46 16.28
N GLU A 174 -7.35 13.11 17.30
CA GLU A 174 -7.17 13.93 18.50
C GLU A 174 -6.49 15.27 18.23
N GLN A 175 -5.53 15.34 17.30
CA GLN A 175 -4.61 16.48 17.18
C GLN A 175 -4.81 17.33 15.92
N ALA A 176 -5.39 16.78 14.84
CA ALA A 176 -5.45 17.45 13.54
C ALA A 176 -6.79 18.13 13.22
N GLY A 177 -7.89 17.72 13.87
CA GLY A 177 -9.22 18.31 13.66
C GLY A 177 -9.72 18.05 12.22
N ILE A 178 -9.67 16.79 11.76
CA ILE A 178 -10.14 16.37 10.43
C ILE A 178 -11.34 15.41 10.50
N ASN A 179 -11.96 15.30 11.66
CA ASN A 179 -13.01 14.32 11.96
C ASN A 179 -14.31 14.53 11.17
N ASP A 180 -14.51 15.72 10.64
CA ASP A 180 -15.68 16.15 9.89
C ASP A 180 -15.47 16.17 8.37
N ALA A 181 -14.51 15.41 7.87
CA ALA A 181 -14.23 15.34 6.43
C ALA A 181 -15.47 14.91 5.64
N ASP A 182 -15.81 15.71 4.63
CA ASP A 182 -16.93 15.45 3.71
C ASP A 182 -16.62 14.35 2.68
N THR A 183 -15.36 14.27 2.25
CA THR A 183 -14.89 13.29 1.27
C THR A 183 -13.71 12.51 1.83
N VAL A 184 -13.80 11.19 1.80
CA VAL A 184 -12.75 10.30 2.27
C VAL A 184 -12.42 9.28 1.18
N LEU A 185 -11.14 9.18 0.86
CA LEU A 185 -10.59 8.14 -0.02
C LEU A 185 -9.70 7.22 0.82
N VAL A 186 -10.07 5.95 0.87
CA VAL A 186 -9.24 4.87 1.44
C VAL A 186 -8.58 4.15 0.28
N THR A 187 -7.27 4.11 0.25
CA THR A 187 -6.55 3.50 -0.86
C THR A 187 -5.22 2.90 -0.44
N GLY A 188 -4.66 2.11 -1.30
CA GLY A 188 -3.34 1.53 -1.17
C GLY A 188 -2.99 0.69 -2.37
N TYR A 189 -1.73 0.33 -2.47
CA TYR A 189 -1.20 -0.48 -3.56
C TYR A 189 -0.60 -1.79 -3.04
N SER A 190 -0.69 -2.88 -3.81
CA SER A 190 -0.13 -4.18 -3.43
C SER A 190 -0.64 -4.62 -2.05
N ALA A 191 0.24 -5.00 -1.13
CA ALA A 191 -0.12 -5.29 0.27
C ALA A 191 -0.99 -4.20 0.92
N GLY A 192 -0.77 -2.94 0.56
CA GLY A 192 -1.57 -1.80 1.04
C GLY A 192 -2.96 -1.71 0.42
N GLY A 193 -3.14 -2.19 -0.81
CA GLY A 193 -4.47 -2.29 -1.43
C GLY A 193 -5.34 -3.34 -0.73
N PHE A 194 -4.76 -4.50 -0.37
CA PHE A 194 -5.44 -5.46 0.52
C PHE A 194 -5.78 -4.81 1.87
N GLY A 195 -4.85 -4.02 2.43
CA GLY A 195 -5.09 -3.26 3.66
C GLY A 195 -6.22 -2.25 3.52
N ALA A 196 -6.30 -1.52 2.42
CA ALA A 196 -7.39 -0.60 2.13
C ALA A 196 -8.75 -1.34 2.06
N ALA A 197 -8.80 -2.48 1.37
CA ALA A 197 -10.01 -3.32 1.29
C ALA A 197 -10.45 -3.81 2.68
N LEU A 198 -9.52 -4.33 3.49
CA LEU A 198 -9.81 -4.87 4.83
C LEU A 198 -10.28 -3.80 5.80
N LEU A 199 -9.70 -2.59 5.76
CA LEU A 199 -9.87 -1.54 6.76
C LEU A 199 -10.88 -0.44 6.39
N ALA A 200 -11.34 -0.36 5.14
CA ALA A 200 -12.25 0.69 4.69
C ALA A 200 -13.53 0.77 5.53
N ASP A 201 -14.11 -0.37 5.89
CA ASP A 201 -15.31 -0.41 6.74
C ASP A 201 -15.05 0.17 8.14
N ASP A 202 -13.90 -0.15 8.73
CA ASP A 202 -13.46 0.39 10.02
C ASP A 202 -13.26 1.91 9.93
N VAL A 203 -12.63 2.39 8.85
CA VAL A 203 -12.46 3.84 8.59
C VAL A 203 -13.80 4.56 8.57
N PHE A 204 -14.74 4.07 7.77
CA PHE A 204 -16.04 4.75 7.60
C PHE A 204 -16.96 4.58 8.81
N THR A 205 -16.80 3.50 9.58
CA THR A 205 -17.63 3.28 10.78
C THR A 205 -17.13 4.06 11.98
N ASN A 206 -15.83 4.08 12.21
CA ASN A 206 -15.24 4.53 13.48
C ASN A 206 -14.62 5.94 13.40
N TYR A 207 -14.21 6.40 12.22
CA TYR A 207 -13.48 7.66 12.09
C TYR A 207 -14.20 8.70 11.23
N PHE A 208 -14.92 8.28 10.20
CA PHE A 208 -15.63 9.17 9.28
C PHE A 208 -17.05 8.69 8.97
N PRO A 209 -17.90 8.48 10.00
CA PRO A 209 -19.26 7.95 9.79
C PRO A 209 -20.13 8.89 8.96
N ASP A 210 -19.92 10.19 9.09
CA ASP A 210 -20.71 11.23 8.45
C ASP A 210 -20.14 11.71 7.08
N ALA A 211 -19.08 11.05 6.57
CA ALA A 211 -18.53 11.36 5.26
C ALA A 211 -19.61 11.21 4.18
N LYS A 212 -19.76 12.26 3.35
CA LYS A 212 -20.77 12.31 2.28
C LYS A 212 -20.33 11.54 1.04
N SER A 213 -19.03 11.55 0.76
CA SER A 213 -18.42 10.79 -0.33
C SER A 213 -17.41 9.80 0.27
N LYS A 214 -17.76 8.51 0.19
CA LYS A 214 -16.94 7.37 0.64
C LYS A 214 -16.36 6.68 -0.58
N ASN A 215 -15.04 6.63 -0.68
CA ASN A 215 -14.35 6.08 -1.85
C ASN A 215 -13.29 5.08 -1.40
N VAL A 216 -13.21 3.95 -2.09
CA VAL A 216 -12.18 2.94 -1.88
C VAL A 216 -11.53 2.61 -3.21
N LEU A 217 -10.23 2.78 -3.31
CA LEU A 217 -9.46 2.34 -4.46
C LEU A 217 -8.43 1.30 -4.02
N VAL A 218 -8.43 0.16 -4.67
CA VAL A 218 -7.48 -0.94 -4.46
C VAL A 218 -6.62 -1.10 -5.72
N ASP A 219 -5.33 -0.80 -5.61
CA ASP A 219 -4.37 -0.91 -6.71
C ASP A 219 -3.59 -2.22 -6.60
N ALA A 220 -3.64 -3.03 -7.67
CA ALA A 220 -2.87 -4.25 -7.86
C ALA A 220 -2.90 -5.20 -6.64
N SER A 221 -4.11 -5.58 -6.18
CA SER A 221 -4.27 -6.41 -4.99
C SER A 221 -5.31 -7.52 -5.23
N LEU A 222 -4.91 -8.49 -6.05
CA LEU A 222 -5.68 -9.69 -6.37
C LEU A 222 -4.80 -10.92 -6.18
N LEU A 223 -5.12 -11.73 -5.19
CA LEU A 223 -4.50 -13.04 -4.92
C LEU A 223 -5.56 -14.01 -4.45
N LEU A 224 -5.54 -15.23 -4.96
CA LEU A 224 -6.44 -16.29 -4.57
C LEU A 224 -5.76 -17.23 -3.57
N ASN A 225 -6.39 -17.44 -2.42
CA ASN A 225 -5.93 -18.39 -1.43
C ASN A 225 -7.11 -18.88 -0.58
N ASN A 226 -7.30 -20.19 -0.50
CA ASN A 226 -8.38 -20.80 0.29
C ASN A 226 -8.23 -20.59 1.80
N ASP A 227 -7.05 -20.20 2.25
CA ASP A 227 -6.70 -20.07 3.66
C ASP A 227 -6.75 -18.63 4.18
N TRP A 228 -7.27 -17.66 3.43
CA TRP A 228 -7.32 -16.25 3.86
C TRP A 228 -7.94 -16.06 5.24
N HIS A 229 -9.03 -16.76 5.53
CA HIS A 229 -9.67 -16.67 6.84
C HIS A 229 -8.77 -17.20 7.97
N SER A 230 -8.14 -18.36 7.79
CA SER A 230 -7.23 -18.95 8.78
C SER A 230 -5.93 -18.16 8.91
N ILE A 231 -5.38 -17.64 7.82
CA ILE A 231 -4.23 -16.73 7.86
C ILE A 231 -4.58 -15.48 8.70
N ALA A 232 -5.72 -14.86 8.44
CA ALA A 232 -6.16 -13.68 9.18
C ALA A 232 -6.41 -13.98 10.67
N THR A 233 -6.98 -15.14 11.02
CA THR A 233 -7.31 -15.47 12.42
C THR A 233 -6.14 -16.04 13.19
N ASP A 234 -5.35 -16.92 12.59
CA ASP A 234 -4.37 -17.75 13.32
C ASP A 234 -2.96 -17.18 13.19
N VAL A 235 -2.61 -16.59 12.04
CA VAL A 235 -1.27 -16.00 11.82
C VAL A 235 -1.25 -14.53 12.19
N TRP A 236 -2.13 -13.72 11.59
CA TRP A 236 -2.17 -12.26 11.85
C TRP A 236 -2.93 -11.87 13.10
N GLN A 237 -3.83 -12.74 13.59
CA GLN A 237 -4.75 -12.47 14.71
C GLN A 237 -5.56 -11.19 14.48
N THR A 238 -6.05 -11.03 13.27
CA THR A 238 -6.86 -9.88 12.84
C THR A 238 -8.17 -9.81 13.65
N PRO A 239 -8.66 -8.60 14.00
CA PRO A 239 -9.97 -8.46 14.66
C PRO A 239 -11.10 -9.18 13.93
N LYS A 240 -12.01 -9.80 14.68
CA LYS A 240 -13.09 -10.63 14.12
C LYS A 240 -14.02 -9.86 13.18
N GLU A 241 -14.21 -8.58 13.41
CA GLU A 241 -14.99 -7.68 12.57
C GLU A 241 -14.43 -7.56 11.15
N ILE A 242 -13.13 -7.85 11.00
CA ILE A 242 -12.42 -7.85 9.72
C ILE A 242 -12.34 -9.29 9.19
N SER A 243 -11.78 -10.24 9.97
CA SER A 243 -11.54 -11.61 9.51
C SER A 243 -12.81 -12.36 9.11
N ASN A 244 -13.95 -12.11 9.77
CA ASN A 244 -15.24 -12.73 9.43
C ASN A 244 -15.79 -12.35 8.05
N LYS A 245 -15.22 -11.33 7.38
CA LYS A 245 -15.60 -10.95 6.01
C LYS A 245 -14.98 -11.90 4.97
N LEU A 246 -13.88 -12.59 5.33
CA LEU A 246 -13.11 -13.47 4.45
C LEU A 246 -13.79 -14.84 4.35
N VAL A 247 -14.62 -15.02 3.35
CA VAL A 247 -15.48 -16.22 3.18
C VAL A 247 -15.19 -17.01 1.91
N SER A 248 -14.38 -16.44 1.01
CA SER A 248 -13.96 -17.07 -0.24
C SER A 248 -12.43 -17.12 -0.35
N ASN A 249 -11.92 -17.54 -1.50
CA ASN A 249 -10.49 -17.49 -1.80
C ASN A 249 -10.02 -16.11 -2.32
N ASN A 250 -10.93 -15.14 -2.52
CA ASN A 250 -10.61 -13.79 -2.99
C ASN A 250 -10.90 -12.74 -1.91
N LEU A 251 -9.88 -12.43 -1.11
CA LEU A 251 -9.97 -11.48 0.00
C LEU A 251 -10.51 -10.10 -0.43
N THR A 252 -10.03 -9.58 -1.56
CA THR A 252 -10.43 -8.25 -2.06
C THR A 252 -11.90 -8.23 -2.45
N LEU A 253 -12.36 -9.26 -3.14
CA LEU A 253 -13.77 -9.40 -3.51
C LEU A 253 -14.68 -9.51 -2.28
N ASP A 254 -14.30 -10.34 -1.30
CA ASP A 254 -15.05 -10.49 -0.04
C ASP A 254 -15.23 -9.16 0.67
N CYS A 255 -14.17 -8.35 0.74
CA CYS A 255 -14.21 -7.02 1.33
C CYS A 255 -15.11 -6.07 0.54
N PHE A 256 -14.99 -6.01 -0.78
CA PHE A 256 -15.83 -5.17 -1.64
C PHE A 256 -17.31 -5.58 -1.56
N ALA A 257 -17.61 -6.88 -1.62
CA ALA A 257 -18.97 -7.38 -1.48
C ALA A 257 -19.59 -6.99 -0.11
N SER A 258 -18.78 -7.07 0.96
CA SER A 258 -19.20 -6.64 2.29
C SER A 258 -19.49 -5.12 2.36
N LEU A 259 -18.63 -4.30 1.74
CA LEU A 259 -18.80 -2.85 1.66
C LEU A 259 -20.03 -2.47 0.84
N HIS A 260 -20.20 -3.05 -0.35
CA HIS A 260 -21.35 -2.82 -1.21
C HIS A 260 -22.67 -3.22 -0.52
N LYS A 261 -22.68 -4.37 0.15
CA LYS A 261 -23.83 -4.82 0.93
C LYS A 261 -24.22 -3.84 2.04
N LYS A 262 -23.23 -3.19 2.69
CA LYS A 262 -23.46 -2.28 3.83
C LYS A 262 -23.84 -0.88 3.40
N TYR A 263 -23.20 -0.34 2.37
CA TYR A 263 -23.30 1.07 1.97
C TYR A 263 -24.09 1.28 0.66
N GLY A 264 -24.26 0.23 -0.16
CA GLY A 264 -24.95 0.34 -1.46
C GLY A 264 -24.28 1.38 -2.36
N ASP A 265 -25.09 2.27 -2.91
CA ASP A 265 -24.65 3.35 -3.81
C ASP A 265 -23.99 4.55 -3.06
N ASP A 266 -23.95 4.52 -1.71
CA ASP A 266 -23.30 5.56 -0.91
C ASP A 266 -21.77 5.37 -0.81
N ILE A 267 -21.22 4.37 -1.48
CA ILE A 267 -19.78 4.11 -1.55
C ILE A 267 -19.34 3.87 -3.00
N HIS A 268 -18.22 4.46 -3.40
CA HIS A 268 -17.57 4.20 -4.67
C HIS A 268 -16.44 3.19 -4.48
N LEU A 269 -16.57 2.03 -5.10
CA LEU A 269 -15.58 0.95 -5.05
C LEU A 269 -14.82 0.90 -6.38
N LEU A 270 -13.49 0.96 -6.30
CA LEU A 270 -12.61 1.02 -7.46
C LEU A 270 -11.50 -0.01 -7.31
N PHE A 271 -11.19 -0.67 -8.42
CA PHE A 271 -10.07 -1.60 -8.50
C PHE A 271 -9.30 -1.34 -9.78
N ASP A 272 -7.98 -1.20 -9.68
CA ASP A 272 -7.11 -1.18 -10.85
C ASP A 272 -6.04 -2.26 -10.76
N CYS A 273 -5.65 -2.78 -11.93
CA CYS A 273 -4.61 -3.78 -12.02
C CYS A 273 -4.05 -3.85 -13.45
N SER A 274 -2.79 -4.19 -13.57
CA SER A 274 -2.24 -4.54 -14.86
C SER A 274 -2.59 -5.98 -15.26
N THR A 275 -2.66 -6.22 -16.57
CA THR A 275 -3.16 -7.51 -17.10
C THR A 275 -2.34 -8.73 -16.72
N ARG A 276 -1.00 -8.57 -16.57
CA ARG A 276 -0.01 -9.64 -16.37
C ARG A 276 0.98 -9.26 -15.27
N ASP A 277 0.47 -8.78 -14.15
CA ASP A 277 1.25 -8.29 -13.03
C ASP A 277 2.27 -9.33 -12.54
N GLY A 278 3.56 -9.05 -12.74
CA GLY A 278 4.62 -10.00 -12.47
C GLY A 278 4.83 -10.29 -10.97
N ASP A 279 4.58 -9.31 -10.10
CA ASP A 279 4.74 -9.50 -8.65
C ASP A 279 3.56 -10.28 -8.07
N LEU A 280 2.33 -10.01 -8.51
CA LEU A 280 1.17 -10.79 -8.10
C LEU A 280 1.23 -12.22 -8.65
N ALA A 281 1.62 -12.40 -9.92
CA ALA A 281 1.82 -13.72 -10.51
C ALA A 281 2.85 -14.56 -9.74
N LYS A 282 3.94 -13.93 -9.29
CA LYS A 282 4.97 -14.57 -8.46
C LYS A 282 4.44 -15.05 -7.11
N VAL A 283 3.68 -14.21 -6.41
CA VAL A 283 3.09 -14.57 -5.12
C VAL A 283 1.98 -15.60 -5.29
N GLN A 284 1.19 -15.51 -6.38
CA GLN A 284 0.16 -16.51 -6.69
C GLN A 284 0.80 -17.89 -6.94
N ASN A 285 1.90 -17.96 -7.70
CA ASN A 285 2.64 -19.20 -7.92
C ASN A 285 3.14 -19.81 -6.61
N TYR A 286 3.54 -18.98 -5.65
CA TYR A 286 3.88 -19.49 -4.31
C TYR A 286 2.67 -20.08 -3.59
N PHE A 287 1.48 -19.48 -3.68
CA PHE A 287 0.28 -20.03 -3.06
C PHE A 287 -0.19 -21.33 -3.72
N ASP A 288 0.00 -21.46 -5.03
CA ASP A 288 -0.44 -22.62 -5.81
C ASP A 288 0.56 -23.78 -5.73
N ASP A 289 1.85 -23.52 -5.90
CA ASP A 289 2.91 -24.51 -6.09
C ASP A 289 4.06 -24.43 -5.06
N GLY A 290 4.05 -23.46 -4.15
CA GLY A 290 5.12 -23.25 -3.16
C GLY A 290 6.39 -22.63 -3.76
N ILE A 291 6.33 -22.03 -4.97
CA ILE A 291 7.48 -21.52 -5.71
C ILE A 291 7.40 -20.00 -5.82
N MET A 292 8.31 -19.29 -5.12
CA MET A 292 8.41 -17.83 -5.17
C MET A 292 9.23 -17.36 -6.39
N ASP A 293 8.77 -17.72 -7.58
CA ASP A 293 9.35 -17.33 -8.88
C ASP A 293 8.24 -17.13 -9.91
N VAL A 294 8.56 -16.52 -11.04
CA VAL A 294 7.59 -16.17 -12.09
C VAL A 294 8.22 -16.26 -13.48
N ASP A 295 7.48 -16.86 -14.40
CA ASP A 295 7.78 -16.84 -15.83
C ASP A 295 6.52 -16.45 -16.64
N GLU A 296 6.57 -16.59 -17.96
CA GLU A 296 5.47 -16.23 -18.85
C GLU A 296 4.19 -17.05 -18.57
N LYS A 297 4.34 -18.32 -18.15
CA LYS A 297 3.21 -19.20 -17.80
C LYS A 297 2.43 -18.63 -16.60
N GLN A 298 3.12 -18.25 -15.53
CA GLN A 298 2.48 -17.66 -14.35
C GLN A 298 1.82 -16.30 -14.68
N ALA A 299 2.42 -15.52 -15.59
CA ALA A 299 1.79 -14.29 -16.07
C ALA A 299 0.49 -14.57 -16.86
N ASP A 300 0.44 -15.62 -17.69
CA ASP A 300 -0.78 -16.08 -18.37
C ASP A 300 -1.83 -16.56 -17.37
N GLU A 301 -1.43 -17.33 -16.35
CA GLU A 301 -2.29 -17.81 -15.28
C GLU A 301 -2.88 -16.66 -14.48
N PHE A 302 -2.07 -15.65 -14.13
CA PHE A 302 -2.57 -14.46 -13.45
C PHE A 302 -3.54 -13.65 -14.32
N GLN A 303 -3.26 -13.50 -15.61
CA GLN A 303 -4.19 -12.85 -16.55
C GLN A 303 -5.54 -13.57 -16.56
N GLN A 304 -5.56 -14.90 -16.50
CA GLN A 304 -6.79 -15.68 -16.43
C GLN A 304 -7.51 -15.48 -15.09
N ILE A 305 -6.80 -15.45 -13.97
CA ILE A 305 -7.37 -15.14 -12.65
C ILE A 305 -8.04 -13.75 -12.66
N LEU A 306 -7.37 -12.73 -13.18
CA LEU A 306 -7.93 -11.39 -13.30
C LEU A 306 -9.17 -11.37 -14.19
N LYS A 307 -9.14 -12.09 -15.32
CA LYS A 307 -10.27 -12.22 -16.24
C LYS A 307 -11.50 -12.83 -15.55
N GLU A 308 -11.31 -13.87 -14.75
CA GLU A 308 -12.37 -14.54 -14.00
C GLU A 308 -12.93 -13.67 -12.87
N ALA A 309 -12.09 -12.85 -12.23
CA ALA A 309 -12.51 -11.95 -11.16
C ALA A 309 -13.31 -10.72 -11.64
N ILE A 310 -13.11 -10.25 -12.88
CA ILE A 310 -13.79 -9.06 -13.44
C ILE A 310 -15.31 -9.11 -13.31
N PRO A 311 -16.05 -10.16 -13.74
CA PRO A 311 -17.50 -10.21 -13.59
C PRO A 311 -17.95 -10.20 -12.12
N GLU A 312 -17.20 -10.82 -11.22
CA GLU A 312 -17.50 -10.85 -9.78
C GLU A 312 -17.31 -9.47 -9.13
N PHE A 313 -16.24 -8.75 -9.49
CA PHE A 313 -16.06 -7.36 -9.07
C PHE A 313 -17.19 -6.46 -9.56
N LYS A 314 -17.65 -6.62 -10.80
CA LYS A 314 -18.79 -5.86 -11.35
C LYS A 314 -20.09 -6.16 -10.60
N GLU A 315 -20.34 -7.41 -10.24
CA GLU A 315 -21.49 -7.80 -9.41
C GLU A 315 -21.42 -7.15 -8.00
N ALA A 316 -20.22 -6.99 -7.46
CA ALA A 316 -19.97 -6.27 -6.21
C ALA A 316 -19.98 -4.73 -6.36
N GLY A 317 -20.38 -4.18 -7.52
CA GLY A 317 -20.48 -2.73 -7.75
C GLY A 317 -19.14 -2.01 -7.94
N VAL A 318 -18.07 -2.74 -8.28
CA VAL A 318 -16.72 -2.19 -8.45
C VAL A 318 -16.53 -1.64 -9.85
N SER A 319 -16.04 -0.41 -9.97
CA SER A 319 -15.53 0.15 -11.22
C SER A 319 -14.07 -0.24 -11.43
N LEU A 320 -13.73 -0.55 -12.68
CA LEU A 320 -12.47 -1.18 -13.04
C LEU A 320 -11.62 -0.30 -13.96
N PHE A 321 -10.32 -0.25 -13.69
CA PHE A 321 -9.32 0.28 -14.61
C PHE A 321 -8.24 -0.78 -14.87
N ILE A 322 -8.30 -1.42 -16.04
CA ILE A 322 -7.33 -2.43 -16.44
C ILE A 322 -6.33 -1.80 -17.41
N TRP A 323 -5.04 -2.08 -17.19
CA TRP A 323 -3.96 -1.52 -18.00
C TRP A 323 -2.89 -2.57 -18.29
N ASP A 324 -2.06 -2.38 -19.32
CA ASP A 324 -1.13 -3.40 -19.78
C ASP A 324 0.32 -2.91 -19.98
N GLY A 325 0.59 -1.66 -19.70
CA GLY A 325 1.96 -1.18 -19.84
C GLY A 325 2.17 0.25 -19.37
N VAL A 326 3.40 0.53 -18.97
CA VAL A 326 3.88 1.88 -18.64
C VAL A 326 5.17 2.13 -19.40
N PRO A 327 5.47 3.38 -19.84
CA PRO A 327 6.53 3.67 -20.81
C PRO A 327 7.94 3.22 -20.40
N TRP A 328 8.19 2.98 -19.12
CA TRP A 328 9.52 2.63 -18.59
C TRP A 328 9.65 1.19 -18.14
N TYR A 329 8.62 0.36 -18.30
CA TYR A 329 8.65 -1.05 -17.92
C TYR A 329 8.51 -1.90 -19.18
N ASP A 330 9.53 -2.71 -19.45
CA ASP A 330 9.58 -3.67 -20.53
C ASP A 330 10.22 -4.95 -19.99
N ASP A 331 9.45 -6.03 -19.92
CA ASP A 331 9.90 -7.33 -19.45
C ASP A 331 9.88 -8.32 -20.62
N PRO A 332 11.00 -8.98 -20.95
CA PRO A 332 11.07 -9.93 -22.07
C PRO A 332 10.18 -11.16 -21.91
N ARG A 333 9.60 -11.38 -20.73
CA ARG A 333 8.62 -12.42 -20.42
C ARG A 333 7.18 -11.94 -20.58
N ASN A 334 6.98 -10.79 -21.21
CA ASN A 334 5.68 -10.17 -21.41
C ASN A 334 4.88 -9.91 -20.09
N MET A 335 5.59 -9.67 -18.98
CA MET A 335 4.95 -9.23 -17.74
C MET A 335 4.67 -7.74 -17.78
N THR A 336 3.64 -7.32 -17.05
CA THR A 336 3.30 -5.91 -16.88
C THR A 336 3.76 -5.40 -15.51
N ALA A 337 3.92 -4.09 -15.40
CA ALA A 337 4.37 -3.46 -14.17
C ALA A 337 3.38 -3.70 -13.02
N HIS A 338 3.91 -3.81 -11.82
CA HIS A 338 3.15 -3.90 -10.58
C HIS A 338 2.85 -2.51 -10.03
N THR A 339 1.60 -2.22 -9.71
CA THR A 339 1.09 -0.98 -9.10
C THR A 339 1.28 0.29 -9.93
N ILE A 340 0.38 1.23 -9.77
CA ILE A 340 0.43 2.49 -10.52
C ILE A 340 0.26 3.73 -9.65
N ILE A 341 -0.59 3.68 -8.60
CA ILE A 341 -0.92 4.88 -7.81
C ILE A 341 0.26 5.45 -7.03
N ALA A 342 1.31 4.64 -6.79
CA ALA A 342 2.55 5.07 -6.16
C ALA A 342 3.54 5.75 -7.11
N THR A 343 3.28 5.75 -8.42
CA THR A 343 4.23 6.15 -9.48
C THR A 343 3.70 7.32 -10.31
N PRO A 344 4.56 8.03 -11.06
CA PRO A 344 4.14 9.09 -11.99
C PRO A 344 3.22 8.60 -13.12
N ALA A 345 3.17 7.28 -13.40
CA ALA A 345 2.27 6.72 -14.39
C ALA A 345 0.80 7.00 -14.11
N VAL A 346 0.44 7.17 -12.83
CA VAL A 346 -0.94 7.47 -12.41
C VAL A 346 -1.52 8.71 -13.10
N TRP A 347 -0.67 9.67 -13.50
CA TRP A 347 -1.05 10.91 -14.17
C TRP A 347 -1.06 10.82 -15.70
N ILE A 348 -0.50 9.75 -16.28
CA ILE A 348 -0.32 9.62 -17.72
C ILE A 348 -1.56 8.95 -18.31
N PRO A 349 -2.27 9.60 -19.25
CA PRO A 349 -3.36 8.95 -19.96
C PRO A 349 -2.85 7.76 -20.77
N PHE A 350 -3.49 6.61 -20.64
CA PHE A 350 -3.24 5.47 -21.49
C PHE A 350 -3.80 5.74 -22.90
N GLU A 351 -3.05 5.36 -23.92
CA GLU A 351 -3.38 5.73 -25.32
C GLU A 351 -4.75 5.18 -25.76
N GLU A 352 -5.06 3.96 -25.39
CA GLU A 352 -6.31 3.28 -25.76
C GLU A 352 -7.50 3.83 -24.95
N GLN A 353 -7.36 4.00 -23.63
CA GLN A 353 -8.39 4.49 -22.74
C GLN A 353 -8.58 6.01 -22.85
N LYS A 354 -7.60 6.76 -23.34
CA LYS A 354 -7.52 8.23 -23.35
C LYS A 354 -7.80 8.85 -21.97
N LYS A 355 -7.44 8.12 -20.93
CA LYS A 355 -7.71 8.42 -19.55
C LYS A 355 -6.54 7.96 -18.67
N SER A 356 -6.15 8.75 -17.69
CA SER A 356 -5.23 8.29 -16.64
C SER A 356 -6.01 7.68 -15.47
N VAL A 357 -5.31 6.90 -14.64
CA VAL A 357 -5.91 6.35 -13.41
C VAL A 357 -6.31 7.48 -12.45
N ALA A 358 -5.53 8.57 -12.38
CA ALA A 358 -5.86 9.72 -11.54
C ALA A 358 -7.12 10.45 -12.02
N GLU A 359 -7.32 10.63 -13.34
CA GLU A 359 -8.54 11.21 -13.89
C GLU A 359 -9.75 10.32 -13.65
N TRP A 360 -9.61 9.00 -13.82
CA TRP A 360 -10.67 8.03 -13.53
C TRP A 360 -11.05 8.06 -12.04
N LEU A 361 -10.06 8.06 -11.14
CA LEU A 361 -10.29 8.16 -9.70
C LEU A 361 -11.01 9.47 -9.33
N THR A 362 -10.59 10.59 -9.92
CA THR A 362 -11.22 11.89 -9.68
C THR A 362 -12.67 11.92 -10.15
N ASP A 363 -12.95 11.38 -11.35
CA ASP A 363 -14.32 11.25 -11.86
C ASP A 363 -15.18 10.38 -10.93
N ALA A 364 -14.64 9.27 -10.42
CA ALA A 364 -15.36 8.40 -9.51
C ALA A 364 -15.70 9.09 -8.17
N ILE A 365 -14.75 9.86 -7.61
CA ILE A 365 -14.99 10.69 -6.42
C ILE A 365 -16.12 11.71 -6.65
N GLU A 366 -16.27 12.20 -7.89
CA GLU A 366 -17.37 13.07 -8.31
C GLU A 366 -18.66 12.30 -8.64
N GLY A 367 -18.71 10.99 -8.45
CA GLY A 367 -19.87 10.13 -8.72
C GLY A 367 -19.99 9.68 -10.17
N LYS A 368 -18.95 9.84 -10.99
CA LYS A 368 -18.92 9.40 -12.40
C LYS A 368 -18.21 8.04 -12.52
N MET A 369 -18.90 6.97 -12.15
CA MET A 369 -18.35 5.62 -12.20
C MET A 369 -18.31 5.09 -13.64
N SER A 370 -17.17 4.58 -14.10
CA SER A 370 -16.97 4.01 -15.43
C SER A 370 -15.81 3.02 -15.44
N ASP A 371 -15.92 1.98 -16.27
CA ASP A 371 -14.84 1.01 -16.49
C ASP A 371 -13.94 1.46 -17.65
N TYR A 372 -12.64 1.16 -17.56
CA TYR A 372 -11.66 1.41 -18.61
C TYR A 372 -10.74 0.21 -18.80
N GLY A 373 -10.39 -0.09 -20.05
CA GLY A 373 -9.38 -1.08 -20.42
C GLY A 373 -9.75 -2.54 -20.12
N VAL A 374 -11.01 -2.83 -19.79
CA VAL A 374 -11.45 -4.20 -19.46
C VAL A 374 -11.22 -5.17 -20.64
N GLU A 375 -11.27 -4.68 -21.86
CA GLU A 375 -10.99 -5.43 -23.09
C GLU A 375 -9.52 -5.89 -23.22
N LEU A 376 -8.60 -5.23 -22.55
CA LEU A 376 -7.17 -5.59 -22.55
C LEU A 376 -6.91 -6.97 -21.95
N ILE A 377 -7.84 -7.47 -21.14
CA ILE A 377 -7.71 -8.79 -20.53
C ILE A 377 -7.71 -9.94 -21.55
N ASP A 378 -8.23 -9.70 -22.75
CA ASP A 378 -8.25 -10.64 -23.87
C ASP A 378 -7.04 -10.51 -24.81
N LYS A 379 -6.12 -9.57 -24.51
CA LYS A 379 -4.91 -9.36 -25.29
C LYS A 379 -4.00 -10.60 -25.21
N LYS A 380 -3.52 -11.01 -26.38
CA LYS A 380 -2.51 -12.08 -26.50
C LYS A 380 -1.14 -11.48 -26.61
N TYR A 381 -0.20 -12.07 -25.90
CA TYR A 381 1.20 -11.69 -25.92
C TYR A 381 1.95 -12.79 -26.70
N ASP A 382 2.62 -12.42 -27.79
CA ASP A 382 3.36 -13.33 -28.70
C ASP A 382 4.83 -13.38 -28.30
#